data_c90ffe68c4f6f0795667de771064e09e
#
_entry.id   c90ffe68c4f6f0795667de771064e09e
#
_cell.length_a   1.000
_cell.length_b   1.000
_cell.length_c   1.000
_cell.angle_alpha   90.00
_cell.angle_beta   90.00
_cell.angle_gamma   90.00
#
_symmetry.space_group_name_H-M   'P 1'
#
loop_
_entity.id
_entity.type
_entity.pdbx_description
1 polymer ?
#
loop_
_entity_poly.entity_id
_entity_poly.type
_entity_poly.pdbx_seq_one_letter_code
_entity_poly.pdbx_strand_id
1 'polypeptide(L)'
;MAAERVGEKINRAERRSYWERKNRKRWTPGTVVPIEARKASPVEIAADQLRLVMDATFTARQLLNHSERRLLGVIDQALADHSPGWRAMGQVSLGEILASPNEDAYFAVNSKRVDLLIVDADCHPLHAVEFQGKGHHTGRNTAARDAVKREALRRAGIGYVEVVSGDTPAEVREMVKKLVGRAEGA
;
A
#
# COMPACT_ATOMS: atom_id res chain seq x y z
N MET A 1 25.02 -2.12 -25.10
CA MET A 1 24.14 -3.26 -24.74
C MET A 1 23.79 -3.12 -23.28
N ALA A 2 22.61 -2.58 -23.00
CA ALA A 2 22.10 -2.35 -21.65
C ALA A 2 21.41 -3.62 -21.16
N ALA A 3 21.87 -4.20 -20.05
CA ALA A 3 21.22 -5.31 -19.39
C ALA A 3 20.06 -4.76 -18.56
N GLU A 4 18.84 -5.01 -19.02
CA GLU A 4 17.62 -4.84 -18.24
C GLU A 4 17.66 -5.80 -17.05
N ARG A 5 17.83 -5.26 -15.84
CA ARG A 5 17.54 -5.99 -14.61
C ARG A 5 16.06 -5.88 -14.30
N VAL A 6 15.32 -6.89 -14.70
CA VAL A 6 13.95 -7.13 -14.22
C VAL A 6 14.03 -7.41 -12.73
N GLY A 7 13.56 -6.49 -11.93
CA GLY A 7 13.43 -6.66 -10.47
C GLY A 7 12.28 -7.61 -10.16
N GLU A 8 12.56 -8.90 -10.03
CA GLU A 8 11.60 -9.90 -9.56
C GLU A 8 11.15 -9.56 -8.13
N LYS A 9 9.85 -9.31 -7.98
CA LYS A 9 9.21 -9.21 -6.66
C LYS A 9 9.19 -10.59 -6.03
N ILE A 10 10.18 -10.91 -5.23
CA ILE A 10 10.24 -12.17 -4.48
C ILE A 10 9.02 -12.24 -3.55
N ASN A 11 8.17 -13.23 -3.79
CA ASN A 11 6.94 -13.50 -3.03
C ASN A 11 7.28 -13.86 -1.57
N ARG A 12 6.41 -13.53 -0.61
CA ARG A 12 6.56 -13.81 0.83
C ARG A 12 6.81 -15.30 1.12
N ALA A 13 6.23 -16.20 0.32
CA ALA A 13 6.45 -17.64 0.40
C ALA A 13 7.88 -18.02 -0.01
N GLU A 14 8.46 -17.37 -1.02
CA GLU A 14 9.83 -17.58 -1.46
C GLU A 14 10.86 -17.08 -0.45
N ARG A 15 10.56 -15.94 0.21
CA ARG A 15 11.37 -15.45 1.35
C ARG A 15 11.38 -16.45 2.49
N ARG A 16 10.23 -17.02 2.84
CA ARG A 16 10.12 -18.03 3.90
C ARG A 16 10.90 -19.30 3.53
N SER A 17 10.76 -19.80 2.30
CA SER A 17 11.49 -20.97 1.81
C SER A 17 13.00 -20.74 1.67
N TYR A 18 13.44 -19.49 1.38
CA TYR A 18 14.86 -19.10 1.39
C TYR A 18 15.45 -19.17 2.80
N TRP A 19 14.76 -18.63 3.80
CA TRP A 19 15.22 -18.68 5.20
C TRP A 19 15.18 -20.09 5.77
N GLU A 20 14.20 -20.89 5.44
CA GLU A 20 14.11 -22.30 5.82
C GLU A 20 15.26 -23.12 5.22
N ARG A 21 15.63 -22.86 3.95
CA ARG A 21 16.79 -23.52 3.30
C ARG A 21 18.11 -23.07 3.89
N LYS A 22 18.28 -21.80 4.23
CA LYS A 22 19.51 -21.26 4.82
C LYS A 22 19.74 -21.83 6.23
N ASN A 23 18.69 -22.01 7.02
CA ASN A 23 18.76 -22.61 8.35
C ASN A 23 18.98 -24.13 8.30
N ARG A 24 18.57 -24.82 7.23
CA ARG A 24 18.76 -26.27 7.08
C ARG A 24 20.22 -26.67 6.86
N LYS A 25 21.09 -25.78 6.41
CA LYS A 25 22.53 -26.07 6.15
C LYS A 25 23.40 -26.17 7.42
N ARG A 26 22.85 -26.01 8.61
CA ARG A 26 23.58 -26.14 9.89
C ARG A 26 23.29 -27.41 10.68
N TRP A 27 22.59 -28.38 10.09
CA TRP A 27 22.28 -29.62 10.77
C TRP A 27 23.39 -30.65 10.52
N THR A 28 24.18 -30.97 11.58
CA THR A 28 25.10 -32.10 11.60
C THR A 28 24.41 -33.25 12.31
N PRO A 29 24.37 -34.48 11.71
CA PRO A 29 23.79 -35.66 12.38
C PRO A 29 24.60 -35.97 13.64
N GLY A 30 23.94 -36.04 14.80
CA GLY A 30 24.58 -36.41 16.07
C GLY A 30 24.45 -35.39 17.21
N THR A 31 24.07 -34.15 16.94
CA THR A 31 23.81 -33.18 18.00
C THR A 31 22.34 -33.18 18.35
N VAL A 32 21.99 -33.74 19.51
CA VAL A 32 20.63 -33.59 20.10
C VAL A 32 20.51 -32.15 20.56
N VAL A 33 19.93 -31.29 19.70
CA VAL A 33 19.54 -29.96 20.10
C VAL A 33 18.18 -30.07 20.79
N PRO A 34 18.03 -29.62 22.07
CA PRO A 34 16.71 -29.57 22.70
C PRO A 34 15.74 -28.77 21.82
N ILE A 35 14.54 -29.33 21.57
CA ILE A 35 13.50 -28.74 20.69
C ILE A 35 12.78 -27.55 21.37
N GLU A 36 13.42 -26.82 22.20
CA GLU A 36 13.02 -25.46 22.50
C GLU A 36 13.84 -24.53 21.61
N ALA A 37 13.42 -24.41 20.34
CA ALA A 37 13.90 -23.33 19.49
C ALA A 37 13.52 -22.02 20.21
N ARG A 38 14.46 -21.48 20.99
CA ARG A 38 14.32 -20.21 21.68
C ARG A 38 13.88 -19.20 20.63
N LYS A 39 12.63 -18.75 20.71
CA LYS A 39 12.17 -17.66 19.83
C LYS A 39 13.10 -16.48 20.13
N ALA A 40 13.81 -16.02 19.11
CA ALA A 40 14.69 -14.86 19.25
C ALA A 40 13.89 -13.72 19.87
N SER A 41 14.46 -13.06 20.86
CA SER A 41 13.82 -11.91 21.47
C SER A 41 13.64 -10.79 20.45
N PRO A 42 12.68 -9.88 20.65
CA PRO A 42 12.53 -8.71 19.77
C PRO A 42 13.83 -7.91 19.59
N VAL A 43 14.67 -7.86 20.61
CA VAL A 43 15.98 -7.17 20.60
C VAL A 43 16.97 -7.91 19.69
N GLU A 44 17.05 -9.24 19.79
CA GLU A 44 17.91 -10.04 18.92
C GLU A 44 17.48 -9.94 17.46
N ILE A 45 16.16 -9.96 17.19
CA ILE A 45 15.60 -9.76 15.83
C ILE A 45 15.98 -8.37 15.29
N ALA A 46 15.83 -7.33 16.11
CA ALA A 46 16.17 -5.96 15.72
C ALA A 46 17.68 -5.80 15.47
N ALA A 47 18.52 -6.41 16.28
CA ALA A 47 19.98 -6.38 16.10
C ALA A 47 20.40 -7.06 14.78
N ASP A 48 19.78 -8.20 14.46
CA ASP A 48 20.07 -8.88 13.18
C ASP A 48 19.55 -8.09 11.97
N GLN A 49 18.38 -7.46 12.09
CA GLN A 49 17.87 -6.56 11.06
C GLN A 49 18.77 -5.35 10.85
N LEU A 50 19.30 -4.76 11.93
CA LEU A 50 20.22 -3.62 11.85
C LEU A 50 21.51 -4.00 11.13
N ARG A 51 22.10 -5.15 11.42
CA ARG A 51 23.29 -5.63 10.69
C ARG A 51 23.01 -5.77 9.20
N LEU A 52 21.87 -6.37 8.82
CA LEU A 52 21.49 -6.50 7.41
C LEU A 52 21.33 -5.14 6.71
N VAL A 53 20.79 -4.15 7.42
CA VAL A 53 20.61 -2.79 6.89
C VAL A 53 21.97 -2.09 6.76
N MET A 54 22.87 -2.24 7.72
CA MET A 54 24.22 -1.65 7.68
C MET A 54 25.07 -2.20 6.53
N ASP A 55 24.89 -3.46 6.19
CA ASP A 55 25.63 -4.13 5.11
C ASP A 55 25.01 -3.90 3.71
N ALA A 56 23.83 -3.26 3.64
CA ALA A 56 23.10 -3.08 2.40
C ALA A 56 23.19 -1.64 1.88
N THR A 57 23.20 -1.48 0.55
CA THR A 57 23.09 -0.18 -0.10
C THR A 57 21.61 0.14 -0.36
N PHE A 58 21.17 1.33 0.01
CA PHE A 58 19.82 1.83 -0.24
C PHE A 58 19.89 3.03 -1.19
N THR A 59 18.92 3.08 -2.11
CA THR A 59 18.71 4.23 -2.99
C THR A 59 17.29 4.74 -2.83
N ALA A 60 17.11 6.06 -2.78
CA ALA A 60 15.79 6.67 -2.80
C ALA A 60 15.11 6.46 -4.16
N ARG A 61 13.81 6.24 -4.15
CA ARG A 61 12.99 6.15 -5.36
C ARG A 61 11.78 7.07 -5.27
N GLN A 62 11.21 7.42 -6.39
CA GLN A 62 9.99 8.21 -6.43
C GLN A 62 8.84 7.44 -5.75
N LEU A 63 8.06 8.13 -4.92
CA LEU A 63 6.90 7.59 -4.25
C LEU A 63 5.77 7.30 -5.24
N LEU A 64 5.49 8.25 -6.13
CA LEU A 64 4.44 8.19 -7.13
C LEU A 64 5.05 8.07 -8.54
N ASN A 65 4.41 7.30 -9.40
CA ASN A 65 4.74 7.29 -10.82
C ASN A 65 4.28 8.59 -11.50
N HIS A 66 4.61 8.76 -12.79
CA HIS A 66 4.30 9.99 -13.53
C HIS A 66 2.79 10.30 -13.56
N SER A 67 1.96 9.28 -13.79
CA SER A 67 0.50 9.43 -13.89
C SER A 67 -0.13 9.75 -12.53
N GLU A 68 0.26 9.03 -11.48
CA GLU A 68 -0.20 9.27 -10.11
C GLU A 68 0.18 10.68 -9.62
N ARG A 69 1.42 11.11 -9.91
CA ARG A 69 1.88 12.46 -9.56
C ARG A 69 1.10 13.56 -10.28
N ARG A 70 0.80 13.35 -11.58
CA ARG A 70 -0.03 14.27 -12.35
C ARG A 70 -1.45 14.34 -11.78
N LEU A 71 -2.04 13.18 -11.47
CA LEU A 71 -3.35 13.08 -10.85
C LEU A 71 -3.40 13.79 -9.51
N LEU A 72 -2.40 13.57 -8.63
CA LEU A 72 -2.26 14.27 -7.36
C LEU A 72 -2.31 15.78 -7.54
N GLY A 73 -1.52 16.33 -8.47
CA GLY A 73 -1.49 17.78 -8.72
C GLY A 73 -2.84 18.35 -9.20
N VAL A 74 -3.62 17.59 -9.99
CA VAL A 74 -4.96 18.00 -10.41
C VAL A 74 -5.93 17.99 -9.24
N ILE A 75 -5.87 16.96 -8.39
CA ILE A 75 -6.72 16.83 -7.21
C ILE A 75 -6.39 17.93 -6.20
N ASP A 76 -5.11 18.17 -5.88
CA ASP A 76 -4.69 19.22 -4.94
C ASP A 76 -5.21 20.59 -5.37
N GLN A 77 -5.11 20.91 -6.68
CA GLN A 77 -5.63 22.17 -7.18
C GLN A 77 -7.15 22.27 -7.07
N ALA A 78 -7.87 21.21 -7.39
CA ALA A 78 -9.33 21.18 -7.26
C ALA A 78 -9.79 21.26 -5.80
N LEU A 79 -9.06 20.64 -4.87
CA LEU A 79 -9.33 20.77 -3.44
C LEU A 79 -9.07 22.17 -2.93
N ALA A 80 -7.99 22.83 -3.36
CA ALA A 80 -7.70 24.22 -3.00
C ALA A 80 -8.82 25.18 -3.44
N ASP A 81 -9.43 24.89 -4.61
CA ASP A 81 -10.51 25.72 -5.15
C ASP A 81 -11.88 25.48 -4.48
N HIS A 82 -12.15 24.25 -4.01
CA HIS A 82 -13.49 23.85 -3.56
C HIS A 82 -13.58 23.52 -2.08
N SER A 83 -12.50 23.09 -1.44
CA SER A 83 -12.45 22.73 -0.01
C SER A 83 -11.01 22.85 0.51
N PRO A 84 -10.52 24.08 0.77
CA PRO A 84 -9.10 24.34 1.10
C PRO A 84 -8.63 23.68 2.40
N GLY A 85 -9.54 23.15 3.22
CA GLY A 85 -9.20 22.33 4.40
C GLY A 85 -8.88 20.86 4.06
N TRP A 86 -9.26 20.39 2.87
CA TRP A 86 -9.00 19.01 2.47
C TRP A 86 -7.63 18.87 1.80
N ARG A 87 -7.07 17.68 1.84
CA ARG A 87 -5.74 17.37 1.28
C ARG A 87 -5.73 16.02 0.61
N ALA A 88 -4.88 15.84 -0.40
CA ALA A 88 -4.60 14.54 -0.99
C ALA A 88 -3.24 14.01 -0.51
N MET A 89 -3.19 12.74 -0.16
CA MET A 89 -1.99 12.01 0.27
C MET A 89 -1.72 10.84 -0.68
N GLY A 90 -0.44 10.58 -0.96
CA GLY A 90 -0.04 9.49 -1.87
C GLY A 90 0.37 8.23 -1.15
N GLN A 91 0.03 7.06 -1.73
CA GLN A 91 0.50 5.74 -1.31
C GLN A 91 0.20 5.39 0.16
N VAL A 92 -1.04 5.66 0.60
CA VAL A 92 -1.45 5.42 1.99
C VAL A 92 -1.77 3.94 2.21
N SER A 93 -1.19 3.36 3.25
CA SER A 93 -1.52 1.98 3.69
C SER A 93 -2.88 1.94 4.37
N LEU A 94 -3.69 0.93 4.07
CA LEU A 94 -4.98 0.75 4.74
C LEU A 94 -4.84 0.46 6.23
N GLY A 95 -3.70 -0.09 6.68
CA GLY A 95 -3.43 -0.30 8.09
C GLY A 95 -3.28 0.99 8.91
N GLU A 96 -3.01 2.14 8.24
CA GLU A 96 -2.91 3.44 8.91
C GLU A 96 -4.29 4.12 9.10
N ILE A 97 -5.26 3.75 8.28
CA ILE A 97 -6.57 4.43 8.23
C ILE A 97 -7.75 3.53 8.58
N LEU A 98 -7.53 2.22 8.75
CA LEU A 98 -8.56 1.26 9.13
C LEU A 98 -8.19 0.55 10.42
N ALA A 99 -9.17 0.38 11.29
CA ALA A 99 -9.09 -0.46 12.48
C ALA A 99 -10.17 -1.55 12.44
N SER A 100 -9.90 -2.70 13.03
CA SER A 100 -10.89 -3.76 13.21
C SER A 100 -10.63 -4.49 14.53
N PRO A 101 -11.65 -4.81 15.32
CA PRO A 101 -11.52 -5.69 16.48
C PRO A 101 -11.23 -7.15 16.06
N ASN A 102 -11.49 -7.50 14.80
CA ASN A 102 -11.14 -8.80 14.23
C ASN A 102 -9.74 -8.71 13.60
N GLU A 103 -8.74 -9.36 14.24
CA GLU A 103 -7.35 -9.36 13.79
C GLU A 103 -7.18 -9.94 12.39
N ASP A 104 -7.90 -11.01 12.03
CA ASP A 104 -7.81 -11.63 10.71
C ASP A 104 -8.30 -10.66 9.62
N ALA A 105 -9.39 -9.94 9.89
CA ALA A 105 -9.91 -8.92 9.00
C ALA A 105 -8.91 -7.75 8.85
N TYR A 106 -8.29 -7.31 9.95
CA TYR A 106 -7.25 -6.29 9.91
C TYR A 106 -6.04 -6.75 9.10
N PHE A 107 -5.52 -7.96 9.35
CA PHE A 107 -4.39 -8.52 8.61
C PHE A 107 -4.68 -8.77 7.12
N ALA A 108 -5.94 -8.96 6.76
CA ALA A 108 -6.33 -9.07 5.35
C ALA A 108 -6.14 -7.78 4.56
N VAL A 109 -6.11 -6.61 5.22
CA VAL A 109 -6.10 -5.29 4.56
C VAL A 109 -4.90 -4.41 4.93
N ASN A 110 -4.27 -4.57 6.10
CA ASN A 110 -3.26 -3.66 6.65
C ASN A 110 -2.05 -3.39 5.74
N SER A 111 -1.68 -4.37 4.91
CA SER A 111 -0.57 -4.24 3.95
C SER A 111 -0.99 -3.75 2.56
N LYS A 112 -2.30 -3.51 2.35
CA LYS A 112 -2.80 -2.96 1.09
C LYS A 112 -2.67 -1.44 1.12
N ARG A 113 -2.58 -0.83 -0.06
CA ARG A 113 -2.44 0.62 -0.22
C ARG A 113 -3.45 1.14 -1.21
N VAL A 114 -3.77 2.42 -1.05
CA VAL A 114 -4.45 3.24 -2.04
C VAL A 114 -3.44 4.17 -2.70
N ASP A 115 -3.62 4.46 -3.98
CA ASP A 115 -2.71 5.33 -4.72
C ASP A 115 -2.77 6.75 -4.18
N LEU A 116 -3.98 7.29 -3.98
CA LEU A 116 -4.20 8.57 -3.33
C LEU A 116 -5.35 8.46 -2.31
N LEU A 117 -5.28 9.26 -1.25
CA LEU A 117 -6.30 9.38 -0.22
C LEU A 117 -6.64 10.86 -0.02
N ILE A 118 -7.91 11.21 -0.13
CA ILE A 118 -8.41 12.54 0.25
C ILE A 118 -8.81 12.49 1.72
N VAL A 119 -8.32 13.44 2.50
CA VAL A 119 -8.60 13.60 3.93
C VAL A 119 -9.14 15.00 4.20
N ASP A 120 -9.87 15.16 5.31
CA ASP A 120 -10.29 16.47 5.82
C ASP A 120 -9.17 17.23 6.53
N ALA A 121 -9.49 18.36 7.14
CA ALA A 121 -8.56 19.20 7.88
C ALA A 121 -7.96 18.50 9.11
N ASP A 122 -8.70 17.55 9.71
CA ASP A 122 -8.29 16.77 10.87
C ASP A 122 -7.66 15.43 10.49
N CYS A 123 -7.34 15.26 9.19
CA CYS A 123 -6.77 14.04 8.62
C CYS A 123 -7.69 12.81 8.69
N HIS A 124 -9.02 12.97 8.82
CA HIS A 124 -9.93 11.84 8.67
C HIS A 124 -10.03 11.42 7.20
N PRO A 125 -9.99 10.12 6.91
CA PRO A 125 -10.08 9.60 5.55
C PRO A 125 -11.49 9.77 4.98
N LEU A 126 -11.60 10.46 3.85
CA LEU A 126 -12.87 10.72 3.17
C LEU A 126 -13.05 9.85 1.92
N HIS A 127 -12.06 9.88 1.02
CA HIS A 127 -12.14 9.18 -0.25
C HIS A 127 -10.79 8.58 -0.66
N ALA A 128 -10.78 7.30 -0.99
CA ALA A 128 -9.68 6.63 -1.65
C ALA A 128 -9.81 6.81 -3.17
N VAL A 129 -8.72 7.19 -3.83
CA VAL A 129 -8.65 7.36 -5.28
C VAL A 129 -7.60 6.41 -5.84
N GLU A 130 -7.99 5.58 -6.81
CA GLU A 130 -7.14 4.61 -7.49
C GLU A 130 -6.95 5.01 -8.95
N PHE A 131 -5.72 4.98 -9.42
CA PHE A 131 -5.41 5.24 -10.82
C PHE A 131 -5.34 3.93 -11.61
N GLN A 132 -6.26 3.77 -12.58
CA GLN A 132 -6.29 2.61 -13.46
C GLN A 132 -5.52 2.90 -14.75
N GLY A 133 -4.27 2.42 -14.81
CA GLY A 133 -3.44 2.47 -16.02
C GLY A 133 -3.90 1.49 -17.10
N LYS A 134 -3.51 1.74 -18.36
CA LYS A 134 -3.74 0.79 -19.47
C LYS A 134 -3.01 -0.52 -19.18
N GLY A 135 -3.74 -1.62 -18.93
CA GLY A 135 -3.18 -2.97 -18.75
C GLY A 135 -3.36 -3.63 -17.38
N HIS A 136 -3.99 -2.99 -16.41
CA HIS A 136 -4.15 -3.56 -15.06
C HIS A 136 -5.25 -4.65 -14.91
N HIS A 137 -6.04 -4.94 -15.93
CA HIS A 137 -7.21 -5.85 -15.82
C HIS A 137 -6.94 -7.33 -16.11
N THR A 138 -5.70 -7.79 -16.26
CA THR A 138 -5.41 -9.13 -16.78
C THR A 138 -5.25 -10.25 -15.76
N GLY A 139 -5.47 -10.03 -14.46
CA GLY A 139 -5.29 -11.06 -13.44
C GLY A 139 -6.50 -11.26 -12.53
N ARG A 140 -7.04 -12.50 -12.47
CA ARG A 140 -8.08 -12.90 -11.46
C ARG A 140 -7.67 -12.51 -10.03
N ASN A 141 -6.38 -12.57 -9.71
CA ASN A 141 -5.85 -12.20 -8.39
C ASN A 141 -5.89 -10.70 -8.10
N THR A 142 -5.80 -9.85 -9.14
CA THR A 142 -5.87 -8.38 -8.98
C THR A 142 -7.29 -7.97 -8.61
N ALA A 143 -8.29 -8.43 -9.37
CA ALA A 143 -9.70 -8.13 -9.11
C ALA A 143 -10.15 -8.57 -7.69
N ALA A 144 -9.70 -9.74 -7.23
CA ALA A 144 -10.02 -10.21 -5.88
C ALA A 144 -9.38 -9.32 -4.79
N ARG A 145 -8.15 -8.86 -4.99
CA ARG A 145 -7.47 -7.95 -4.05
C ARG A 145 -8.14 -6.58 -4.00
N ASP A 146 -8.58 -6.07 -5.14
CA ASP A 146 -9.26 -4.79 -5.25
C ASP A 146 -10.66 -4.86 -4.62
N ALA A 147 -11.38 -5.99 -4.78
CA ALA A 147 -12.65 -6.22 -4.12
C ALA A 147 -12.54 -6.19 -2.58
N VAL A 148 -11.50 -6.84 -2.01
CA VAL A 148 -11.24 -6.82 -0.56
C VAL A 148 -10.95 -5.40 -0.07
N LYS A 149 -10.13 -4.64 -0.80
CA LYS A 149 -9.80 -3.25 -0.48
C LYS A 149 -11.04 -2.36 -0.50
N ARG A 150 -11.81 -2.43 -1.59
CA ARG A 150 -13.05 -1.66 -1.77
C ARG A 150 -14.08 -1.94 -0.69
N GLU A 151 -14.28 -3.22 -0.34
CA GLU A 151 -15.24 -3.60 0.71
C GLU A 151 -14.80 -3.10 2.10
N ALA A 152 -13.52 -3.16 2.43
CA ALA A 152 -13.00 -2.64 3.69
C ALA A 152 -13.22 -1.12 3.82
N LEU A 153 -12.90 -0.36 2.76
CA LEU A 153 -13.13 1.09 2.70
C LEU A 153 -14.61 1.43 2.82
N ARG A 154 -15.47 0.72 2.08
CA ARG A 154 -16.93 0.90 2.14
C ARG A 154 -17.48 0.68 3.56
N ARG A 155 -17.01 -0.35 4.27
CA ARG A 155 -17.43 -0.64 5.66
C ARG A 155 -16.97 0.43 6.64
N ALA A 156 -15.87 1.09 6.35
CA ALA A 156 -15.36 2.20 7.14
C ALA A 156 -16.00 3.56 6.78
N GLY A 157 -16.94 3.59 5.82
CA GLY A 157 -17.56 4.83 5.36
C GLY A 157 -16.67 5.68 4.45
N ILE A 158 -15.53 5.12 3.99
CA ILE A 158 -14.58 5.81 3.10
C ILE A 158 -15.03 5.59 1.65
N GLY A 159 -15.21 6.67 0.91
CA GLY A 159 -15.54 6.62 -0.51
C GLY A 159 -14.42 5.97 -1.33
N TYR A 160 -14.78 5.36 -2.46
CA TYR A 160 -13.82 4.74 -3.38
C TYR A 160 -14.08 5.26 -4.80
N VAL A 161 -13.05 5.79 -5.43
CA VAL A 161 -13.11 6.40 -6.76
C VAL A 161 -11.99 5.81 -7.63
N GLU A 162 -12.34 5.43 -8.85
CA GLU A 162 -11.36 5.03 -9.86
C GLU A 162 -11.21 6.14 -10.91
N VAL A 163 -9.98 6.50 -11.20
CA VAL A 163 -9.61 7.42 -12.29
C VAL A 163 -8.87 6.63 -13.34
N VAL A 164 -9.35 6.66 -14.57
CA VAL A 164 -8.75 5.89 -15.66
C VAL A 164 -7.78 6.74 -16.47
N SER A 165 -6.84 6.09 -17.15
CA SER A 165 -5.79 6.78 -17.92
C SER A 165 -6.31 7.66 -19.08
N GLY A 166 -7.62 7.59 -19.39
CA GLY A 166 -8.29 8.42 -20.39
C GLY A 166 -8.94 9.69 -19.82
N ASP A 167 -9.10 9.76 -18.50
CA ASP A 167 -9.77 10.90 -17.87
C ASP A 167 -8.93 12.17 -18.01
N THR A 168 -9.63 13.23 -18.42
CA THR A 168 -9.03 14.56 -18.58
C THR A 168 -8.90 15.26 -17.22
N PRO A 169 -8.00 16.24 -17.09
CA PRO A 169 -7.92 17.07 -15.87
C PRO A 169 -9.25 17.77 -15.52
N ALA A 170 -10.09 18.09 -16.51
CA ALA A 170 -11.40 18.72 -16.30
C ALA A 170 -12.38 17.74 -15.64
N GLU A 171 -12.41 16.47 -16.10
CA GLU A 171 -13.24 15.43 -15.53
C GLU A 171 -12.83 15.11 -14.08
N VAL A 172 -11.52 15.08 -13.81
CA VAL A 172 -11.00 14.89 -12.45
C VAL A 172 -11.40 16.04 -11.53
N ARG A 173 -11.32 17.31 -11.98
CA ARG A 173 -11.77 18.46 -11.18
C ARG A 173 -13.28 18.40 -10.89
N GLU A 174 -14.08 18.05 -11.88
CA GLU A 174 -15.53 17.89 -11.69
C GLU A 174 -15.86 16.74 -10.74
N MET A 175 -15.10 15.66 -10.79
CA MET A 175 -15.22 14.56 -9.83
C MET A 175 -14.94 15.06 -8.40
N VAL A 176 -13.83 15.76 -8.16
CA VAL A 176 -13.48 16.32 -6.84
C VAL A 176 -14.56 17.27 -6.34
N LYS A 177 -15.05 18.17 -7.19
CA LYS A 177 -16.15 19.09 -6.86
C LYS A 177 -17.40 18.35 -6.39
N LYS A 178 -17.77 17.25 -7.05
CA LYS A 178 -18.91 16.41 -6.65
C LYS A 178 -18.67 15.70 -5.30
N LEU A 179 -17.44 15.29 -5.00
CA LEU A 179 -17.10 14.67 -3.73
C LEU A 179 -17.25 15.67 -2.57
N VAL A 180 -16.73 16.89 -2.76
CA VAL A 180 -16.85 17.99 -1.77
C VAL A 180 -18.33 18.32 -1.54
N GLY A 181 -19.11 18.55 -2.59
CA GLY A 181 -20.52 18.93 -2.44
C GLY A 181 -21.40 17.85 -1.78
N ARG A 182 -21.03 16.57 -1.85
CA ARG A 182 -21.75 15.50 -1.15
C ARG A 182 -21.45 15.48 0.35
N ALA A 183 -20.25 15.83 0.74
CA ALA A 183 -19.85 15.86 2.15
C ALA A 183 -20.48 17.04 2.91
N GLU A 184 -20.70 18.17 2.22
CA GLU A 184 -21.35 19.35 2.81
C GLU A 184 -22.87 19.19 2.96
N GLY A 185 -23.48 18.22 2.28
CA GLY A 185 -24.91 17.94 2.29
C GLY A 185 -25.32 16.75 3.17
N ALA A 186 -24.39 16.11 3.88
CA ALA A 186 -24.60 14.95 4.76
C ALA A 186 -24.47 15.34 6.23
#